data_cd90739b7182d944ef09caa675742f8c
#
_entry.id   cd90739b7182d944ef09caa675742f8c
#
_cell.length_a   1.000
_cell.length_b   1.000
_cell.length_c   1.000
_cell.angle_alpha   90.00
_cell.angle_beta   90.00
_cell.angle_gamma   90.00
#
_symmetry.space_group_name_H-M   'P 1'
#
loop_
_entity.id
_entity.type
_entity.pdbx_description
1 polymer ?
#
loop_
_entity_poly.entity_id
_entity_poly.type
_entity_poly.pdbx_seq_one_letter_code
_entity_poly.pdbx_strand_id
1 'polypeptide(L)'
;MKYLATLSLALMMSLGAIAQEESAVEFKNQGNDALRAKNYKGALEAFEKAIAAWGDEEMDAAMVYNTATSARKIKNYEKAQKYYGESKKLGYKPDAATYYIAAACKSMDKDKEMEKVLLAGIEEYGTSKYVKHMKKMLAGYYVIESNALYTKGQKILNTRVDGNRDQWDAIKAKAKTVLDEAAAFANKALEYDAANKNAQAILSGIDTFLAS
;
A
#
# COMPACT_ATOMS: atom_id res chain seq x y z
N MET A 1 34.69 8.20 50.91
CA MET A 1 33.89 7.03 50.50
C MET A 1 32.66 7.35 49.66
N LYS A 2 32.04 8.57 49.75
CA LYS A 2 30.86 8.94 48.94
C LYS A 2 31.14 9.14 47.45
N TYR A 3 32.36 9.50 47.04
CA TYR A 3 32.71 9.74 45.62
C TYR A 3 33.13 8.50 44.84
N LEU A 4 33.50 7.40 45.51
CA LEU A 4 33.81 6.13 44.85
C LEU A 4 32.55 5.38 44.37
N ALA A 5 31.43 5.54 45.09
CA ALA A 5 30.17 4.90 44.71
C ALA A 5 29.50 5.57 43.49
N THR A 6 29.67 6.90 43.36
CA THR A 6 29.12 7.63 42.19
C THR A 6 29.91 7.37 40.90
N LEU A 7 31.22 7.15 41.02
CA LEU A 7 32.05 6.86 39.85
C LEU A 7 31.80 5.43 39.29
N SER A 8 31.57 4.46 40.21
CA SER A 8 31.23 3.09 39.78
C SER A 8 29.86 2.99 39.14
N LEU A 9 28.87 3.78 39.55
CA LEU A 9 27.53 3.80 38.97
C LEU A 9 27.54 4.42 37.55
N ALA A 10 28.29 5.52 37.35
CA ALA A 10 28.45 6.15 36.03
C ALA A 10 29.19 5.23 35.05
N LEU A 11 30.17 4.48 35.51
CA LEU A 11 30.93 3.53 34.70
C LEU A 11 30.06 2.31 34.28
N MET A 12 29.17 1.82 35.16
CA MET A 12 28.26 0.75 34.83
C MET A 12 27.20 1.16 33.81
N MET A 13 26.72 2.41 33.86
CA MET A 13 25.77 2.92 32.85
C MET A 13 26.44 3.08 31.48
N SER A 14 27.70 3.51 31.41
CA SER A 14 28.43 3.64 30.14
C SER A 14 28.74 2.27 29.49
N LEU A 15 29.06 1.25 30.29
CA LEU A 15 29.29 -0.10 29.79
C LEU A 15 28.04 -0.77 29.30
N GLY A 16 26.88 -0.52 29.91
CA GLY A 16 25.60 -1.02 29.46
C GLY A 16 25.15 -0.42 28.09
N ALA A 17 25.40 0.88 27.90
CA ALA A 17 25.09 1.57 26.65
C ALA A 17 25.97 1.05 25.48
N ILE A 18 27.28 0.87 25.72
CA ILE A 18 28.21 0.33 24.70
C ILE A 18 27.84 -1.11 24.30
N ALA A 19 27.50 -1.96 25.26
CA ALA A 19 27.09 -3.34 24.97
C ALA A 19 25.78 -3.42 24.22
N GLN A 20 24.84 -2.47 24.45
CA GLN A 20 23.57 -2.39 23.74
C GLN A 20 23.76 -1.89 22.30
N GLU A 21 24.65 -0.93 22.09
CA GLU A 21 24.99 -0.41 20.76
C GLU A 21 25.68 -1.46 19.90
N GLU A 22 26.67 -2.20 20.43
CA GLU A 22 27.30 -3.33 19.73
C GLU A 22 26.28 -4.40 19.34
N SER A 23 25.34 -4.72 20.21
CA SER A 23 24.27 -5.70 19.93
C SER A 23 23.38 -5.24 18.78
N ALA A 24 22.99 -3.97 18.70
CA ALA A 24 22.18 -3.44 17.62
C ALA A 24 22.88 -3.53 16.26
N VAL A 25 24.16 -3.14 16.21
CA VAL A 25 25.00 -3.22 15.00
C VAL A 25 25.22 -4.66 14.55
N GLU A 26 25.46 -5.58 15.49
CA GLU A 26 25.60 -7.00 15.18
C GLU A 26 24.30 -7.56 14.55
N PHE A 27 23.15 -7.33 15.15
CA PHE A 27 21.86 -7.74 14.59
C PHE A 27 21.58 -7.10 13.22
N LYS A 28 21.94 -5.84 13.02
CA LYS A 28 21.85 -5.19 11.71
C LYS A 28 22.72 -5.91 10.67
N ASN A 29 23.95 -6.27 11.01
CA ASN A 29 24.86 -6.99 10.11
C ASN A 29 24.30 -8.39 9.77
N GLN A 30 23.82 -9.14 10.75
CA GLN A 30 23.14 -10.42 10.54
C GLN A 30 21.93 -10.25 9.60
N GLY A 31 21.13 -9.20 9.81
CA GLY A 31 20.01 -8.86 8.93
C GLY A 31 20.42 -8.59 7.48
N ASN A 32 21.51 -7.84 7.30
CA ASN A 32 22.09 -7.55 5.98
C ASN A 32 22.59 -8.82 5.28
N ASP A 33 23.27 -9.72 6.01
CA ASP A 33 23.76 -10.98 5.47
C ASP A 33 22.62 -11.91 5.09
N ALA A 34 21.60 -12.03 5.93
CA ALA A 34 20.40 -12.78 5.64
C ALA A 34 19.66 -12.21 4.40
N LEU A 35 19.60 -10.87 4.27
CA LEU A 35 18.99 -10.21 3.11
C LEU A 35 19.75 -10.52 1.82
N ARG A 36 21.10 -10.47 1.83
CA ARG A 36 21.95 -10.85 0.68
C ARG A 36 21.74 -12.32 0.30
N ALA A 37 21.60 -13.17 1.28
CA ALA A 37 21.30 -14.61 1.11
C ALA A 37 19.84 -14.87 0.69
N LYS A 38 19.00 -13.83 0.54
CA LYS A 38 17.56 -13.91 0.29
C LYS A 38 16.77 -14.68 1.36
N ASN A 39 17.35 -14.86 2.54
CA ASN A 39 16.66 -15.36 3.72
C ASN A 39 15.85 -14.24 4.36
N TYR A 40 14.70 -13.90 3.73
CA TYR A 40 13.90 -12.75 4.15
C TYR A 40 13.28 -12.91 5.55
N LYS A 41 13.03 -14.14 5.98
CA LYS A 41 12.54 -14.41 7.34
C LYS A 41 13.63 -14.10 8.37
N GLY A 42 14.82 -14.63 8.19
CA GLY A 42 15.97 -14.35 9.06
C GLY A 42 16.36 -12.87 9.04
N ALA A 43 16.30 -12.22 7.86
CA ALA A 43 16.54 -10.78 7.74
C ALA A 43 15.54 -9.96 8.57
N LEU A 44 14.25 -10.27 8.48
CA LEU A 44 13.22 -9.59 9.27
C LEU A 44 13.46 -9.75 10.77
N GLU A 45 13.71 -10.98 11.24
CA GLU A 45 13.94 -11.26 12.65
C GLU A 45 15.18 -10.53 13.19
N ALA A 46 16.27 -10.52 12.42
CA ALA A 46 17.51 -9.85 12.82
C ALA A 46 17.34 -8.32 12.82
N PHE A 47 16.73 -7.74 11.79
CA PHE A 47 16.49 -6.30 11.77
C PHE A 47 15.52 -5.84 12.87
N GLU A 48 14.48 -6.63 13.20
CA GLU A 48 13.58 -6.31 14.32
C GLU A 48 14.34 -6.30 15.67
N LYS A 49 15.27 -7.23 15.88
CA LYS A 49 16.17 -7.22 17.05
C LYS A 49 17.06 -5.98 17.04
N ALA A 50 17.62 -5.64 15.88
CA ALA A 50 18.44 -4.44 15.75
C ALA A 50 17.67 -3.17 16.11
N ILE A 51 16.44 -3.02 15.57
CA ILE A 51 15.56 -1.88 15.86
C ILE A 51 15.22 -1.81 17.35
N ALA A 52 14.92 -2.95 17.98
CA ALA A 52 14.59 -3.02 19.41
C ALA A 52 15.78 -2.65 20.32
N ALA A 53 17.01 -2.95 19.88
CA ALA A 53 18.23 -2.69 20.62
C ALA A 53 18.90 -1.35 20.25
N TRP A 54 18.32 -0.54 19.34
CA TRP A 54 18.97 0.64 18.74
C TRP A 54 19.26 1.77 19.74
N GLY A 55 18.51 1.85 20.83
CA GLY A 55 18.68 2.89 21.85
C GLY A 55 18.20 4.27 21.40
N ASP A 56 18.89 5.30 21.87
CA ASP A 56 18.55 6.71 21.64
C ASP A 56 19.25 7.32 20.40
N GLU A 57 20.03 6.52 19.69
CA GLU A 57 20.70 6.96 18.45
C GLU A 57 19.72 7.22 17.32
N GLU A 58 20.13 8.03 16.34
CA GLU A 58 19.34 8.26 15.12
C GLU A 58 19.12 6.94 14.39
N MET A 59 17.83 6.60 14.19
CA MET A 59 17.43 5.33 13.60
C MET A 59 17.94 5.19 12.14
N ASP A 60 18.60 4.07 11.83
CA ASP A 60 19.02 3.76 10.46
C ASP A 60 17.79 3.53 9.54
N ALA A 61 17.44 4.58 8.81
CA ALA A 61 16.29 4.59 7.92
C ALA A 61 16.39 3.55 6.80
N ALA A 62 17.61 3.21 6.34
CA ALA A 62 17.82 2.20 5.33
C ALA A 62 17.58 0.78 5.89
N MET A 63 17.99 0.53 7.14
CA MET A 63 17.67 -0.72 7.84
C MET A 63 16.18 -0.88 8.03
N VAL A 64 15.45 0.15 8.44
CA VAL A 64 13.98 0.13 8.56
C VAL A 64 13.32 -0.19 7.23
N TYR A 65 13.80 0.40 6.11
CA TYR A 65 13.31 0.08 4.77
C TYR A 65 13.58 -1.38 4.39
N ASN A 66 14.74 -1.91 4.74
CA ASN A 66 15.10 -3.30 4.47
C ASN A 66 14.28 -4.28 5.31
N THR A 67 13.92 -3.89 6.55
CA THR A 67 12.96 -4.61 7.41
C THR A 67 11.60 -4.72 6.72
N ALA A 68 11.08 -3.59 6.21
CA ALA A 68 9.83 -3.55 5.45
C ALA A 68 9.88 -4.45 4.20
N THR A 69 11.00 -4.39 3.48
CA THR A 69 11.21 -5.20 2.27
C THR A 69 11.22 -6.69 2.60
N SER A 70 11.88 -7.08 3.68
CA SER A 70 11.93 -8.46 4.16
C SER A 70 10.54 -8.96 4.55
N ALA A 71 9.78 -8.17 5.31
CA ALA A 71 8.40 -8.46 5.68
C ALA A 71 7.51 -8.66 4.45
N ARG A 72 7.60 -7.75 3.45
CA ARG A 72 6.85 -7.86 2.19
C ARG A 72 7.19 -9.13 1.41
N LYS A 73 8.46 -9.51 1.36
CA LYS A 73 8.91 -10.71 0.64
C LYS A 73 8.39 -12.01 1.23
N ILE A 74 8.12 -12.06 2.52
CA ILE A 74 7.46 -13.19 3.20
C ILE A 74 5.94 -13.00 3.34
N LYS A 75 5.37 -12.01 2.67
CA LYS A 75 3.93 -11.68 2.67
C LYS A 75 3.37 -11.27 4.04
N ASN A 76 4.21 -10.79 4.95
CA ASN A 76 3.75 -10.14 6.18
C ASN A 76 3.48 -8.66 5.89
N TYR A 77 2.28 -8.41 5.34
CA TYR A 77 1.94 -7.10 4.80
C TYR A 77 1.68 -6.05 5.89
N GLU A 78 1.23 -6.44 7.07
CA GLU A 78 1.08 -5.55 8.23
C GLU A 78 2.44 -4.99 8.66
N LYS A 79 3.45 -5.87 8.84
CA LYS A 79 4.80 -5.44 9.17
C LYS A 79 5.42 -4.61 8.04
N ALA A 80 5.19 -5.00 6.79
CA ALA A 80 5.66 -4.25 5.64
C ALA A 80 5.10 -2.83 5.63
N GLN A 81 3.79 -2.66 5.81
CA GLN A 81 3.12 -1.37 5.88
C GLN A 81 3.69 -0.52 7.02
N LYS A 82 3.84 -1.11 8.23
CA LYS A 82 4.42 -0.45 9.41
C LYS A 82 5.80 0.11 9.10
N TYR A 83 6.74 -0.75 8.69
CA TYR A 83 8.14 -0.37 8.53
C TYR A 83 8.39 0.51 7.30
N TYR A 84 7.63 0.37 6.20
CA TYR A 84 7.67 1.36 5.11
C TYR A 84 7.17 2.72 5.59
N GLY A 85 6.14 2.78 6.43
CA GLY A 85 5.65 4.01 7.04
C GLY A 85 6.70 4.69 7.94
N GLU A 86 7.42 3.91 8.74
CA GLU A 86 8.52 4.40 9.56
C GLU A 86 9.68 4.92 8.70
N SER A 87 10.11 4.16 7.68
CA SER A 87 11.16 4.58 6.75
C SER A 87 10.79 5.86 5.99
N LYS A 88 9.53 6.02 5.58
CA LYS A 88 9.01 7.26 4.98
C LYS A 88 9.16 8.44 5.92
N LYS A 89 8.79 8.29 7.20
CA LYS A 89 8.93 9.34 8.22
C LYS A 89 10.39 9.73 8.45
N LEU A 90 11.31 8.77 8.35
CA LEU A 90 12.75 8.99 8.43
C LEU A 90 13.35 9.54 7.10
N GLY A 91 12.54 9.83 6.09
CA GLY A 91 12.99 10.43 4.83
C GLY A 91 13.69 9.47 3.87
N TYR A 92 13.73 8.17 4.13
CA TYR A 92 14.42 7.23 3.24
C TYR A 92 13.48 6.66 2.20
N LYS A 93 13.76 6.97 0.92
CA LYS A 93 12.99 6.51 -0.25
C LYS A 93 11.47 6.68 -0.07
N PRO A 94 10.99 7.88 0.31
CA PRO A 94 9.61 8.07 0.73
C PRO A 94 8.60 7.78 -0.39
N ASP A 95 8.95 8.04 -1.65
CA ASP A 95 8.16 7.73 -2.85
C ASP A 95 7.99 6.21 -3.05
N ALA A 96 9.09 5.46 -2.95
CA ALA A 96 9.08 4.00 -3.03
C ALA A 96 8.32 3.39 -1.85
N ALA A 97 8.56 3.89 -0.63
CA ALA A 97 7.87 3.44 0.57
C ALA A 97 6.36 3.62 0.44
N THR A 98 5.90 4.79 -0.04
CA THR A 98 4.47 5.07 -0.28
C THR A 98 3.85 4.09 -1.28
N TYR A 99 4.53 3.80 -2.39
CA TYR A 99 4.08 2.78 -3.34
C TYR A 99 3.95 1.39 -2.69
N TYR A 100 4.94 0.98 -1.89
CA TYR A 100 4.89 -0.34 -1.24
C TYR A 100 3.90 -0.41 -0.07
N ILE A 101 3.60 0.70 0.60
CA ILE A 101 2.48 0.79 1.55
C ILE A 101 1.16 0.52 0.83
N ALA A 102 0.91 1.19 -0.30
CA ALA A 102 -0.29 0.95 -1.10
C ALA A 102 -0.37 -0.50 -1.59
N ALA A 103 0.75 -1.08 -2.03
CA ALA A 103 0.80 -2.48 -2.45
C ALA A 103 0.52 -3.46 -1.28
N ALA A 104 0.95 -3.14 -0.07
CA ALA A 104 0.63 -3.90 1.12
C ALA A 104 -0.87 -3.80 1.47
N CYS A 105 -1.44 -2.58 1.43
CA CYS A 105 -2.89 -2.37 1.60
C CYS A 105 -3.70 -3.20 0.62
N LYS A 106 -3.33 -3.18 -0.67
CA LYS A 106 -3.99 -4.01 -1.70
C LYS A 106 -3.95 -5.49 -1.36
N SER A 107 -2.80 -5.97 -0.87
CA SER A 107 -2.63 -7.40 -0.52
C SER A 107 -3.39 -7.82 0.74
N MET A 108 -3.91 -6.85 1.49
CA MET A 108 -4.73 -7.03 2.69
C MET A 108 -6.21 -6.68 2.44
N ASP A 109 -6.61 -6.50 1.18
CA ASP A 109 -7.97 -6.09 0.77
C ASP A 109 -8.44 -4.76 1.42
N LYS A 110 -7.47 -3.88 1.76
CA LYS A 110 -7.72 -2.55 2.31
C LYS A 110 -7.79 -1.50 1.20
N ASP A 111 -8.73 -1.67 0.27
CA ASP A 111 -8.79 -0.90 -0.97
C ASP A 111 -8.97 0.61 -0.74
N LYS A 112 -9.76 1.02 0.24
CA LYS A 112 -9.96 2.44 0.56
C LYS A 112 -8.72 3.10 1.14
N GLU A 113 -7.94 2.36 1.94
CA GLU A 113 -6.66 2.83 2.46
C GLU A 113 -5.63 2.91 1.33
N MET A 114 -5.59 1.90 0.46
CA MET A 114 -4.75 1.90 -0.74
C MET A 114 -5.04 3.12 -1.63
N GLU A 115 -6.31 3.38 -1.95
CA GLU A 115 -6.74 4.54 -2.75
C GLU A 115 -6.21 5.85 -2.15
N LYS A 116 -6.44 6.06 -0.84
CA LYS A 116 -5.97 7.25 -0.12
C LYS A 116 -4.45 7.42 -0.19
N VAL A 117 -3.70 6.35 0.03
CA VAL A 117 -2.23 6.36 -0.02
C VAL A 117 -1.73 6.68 -1.42
N LEU A 118 -2.37 6.11 -2.45
CA LEU A 118 -1.99 6.34 -3.84
C LEU A 118 -2.25 7.78 -4.28
N LEU A 119 -3.42 8.33 -3.95
CA LEU A 119 -3.77 9.72 -4.28
C LEU A 119 -2.78 10.70 -3.64
N ALA A 120 -2.53 10.56 -2.34
CA ALA A 120 -1.55 11.40 -1.64
C ALA A 120 -0.14 11.25 -2.22
N GLY A 121 0.28 10.02 -2.55
CA GLY A 121 1.61 9.77 -3.12
C GLY A 121 1.78 10.32 -4.54
N ILE A 122 0.74 10.31 -5.37
CA ILE A 122 0.75 10.90 -6.71
C ILE A 122 0.92 12.42 -6.62
N GLU A 123 0.23 13.05 -5.67
CA GLU A 123 0.32 14.49 -5.41
C GLU A 123 1.69 14.87 -4.84
N GLU A 124 2.15 14.18 -3.79
CA GLU A 124 3.38 14.49 -3.05
C GLU A 124 4.65 14.30 -3.90
N TYR A 125 4.68 13.25 -4.76
CA TYR A 125 5.92 12.86 -5.45
C TYR A 125 5.93 13.11 -6.96
N GLY A 126 4.94 13.76 -7.52
CA GLY A 126 4.74 14.23 -8.91
C GLY A 126 5.66 13.66 -10.02
N THR A 127 6.97 13.86 -9.90
CA THR A 127 7.98 13.48 -10.90
C THR A 127 8.70 12.15 -10.63
N SER A 128 8.41 11.50 -9.50
CA SER A 128 9.04 10.21 -9.15
C SER A 128 8.65 9.11 -10.15
N LYS A 129 9.62 8.22 -10.43
CA LYS A 129 9.35 7.00 -11.22
C LYS A 129 8.23 6.12 -10.65
N TYR A 130 7.98 6.18 -9.33
CA TYR A 130 6.94 5.41 -8.67
C TYR A 130 5.53 5.95 -8.95
N VAL A 131 5.39 7.23 -9.31
CA VAL A 131 4.08 7.82 -9.65
C VAL A 131 3.42 7.10 -10.81
N LYS A 132 4.17 6.69 -11.84
CA LYS A 132 3.62 5.87 -12.93
C LYS A 132 3.03 4.54 -12.42
N HIS A 133 3.69 3.90 -11.47
CA HIS A 133 3.21 2.65 -10.87
C HIS A 133 2.01 2.87 -9.96
N MET A 134 2.00 3.98 -9.19
CA MET A 134 0.86 4.37 -8.37
C MET A 134 -0.38 4.66 -9.22
N LYS A 135 -0.24 5.44 -10.29
CA LYS A 135 -1.31 5.73 -11.26
C LYS A 135 -1.88 4.45 -11.86
N LYS A 136 -1.01 3.54 -12.31
CA LYS A 136 -1.46 2.26 -12.88
C LYS A 136 -2.21 1.39 -11.86
N MET A 137 -1.77 1.37 -10.60
CA MET A 137 -2.46 0.62 -9.53
C MET A 137 -3.83 1.21 -9.24
N LEU A 138 -3.93 2.54 -9.19
CA LEU A 138 -5.17 3.28 -8.94
C LEU A 138 -6.17 3.10 -10.10
N ALA A 139 -5.71 3.22 -11.36
CA ALA A 139 -6.53 2.93 -12.53
C ALA A 139 -7.07 1.50 -12.51
N GLY A 140 -6.22 0.52 -12.16
CA GLY A 140 -6.65 -0.87 -12.03
C GLY A 140 -7.72 -1.08 -10.97
N TYR A 141 -7.62 -0.41 -9.84
CA TYR A 141 -8.65 -0.42 -8.80
C TYR A 141 -9.98 0.14 -9.31
N TYR A 142 -9.96 1.32 -9.94
CA TYR A 142 -11.18 1.91 -10.49
C TYR A 142 -11.84 1.08 -11.60
N VAL A 143 -11.05 0.36 -12.41
CA VAL A 143 -11.60 -0.60 -13.39
C VAL A 143 -12.32 -1.74 -12.70
N ILE A 144 -11.81 -2.27 -11.60
CA ILE A 144 -12.46 -3.35 -10.83
C ILE A 144 -13.80 -2.87 -10.28
N GLU A 145 -13.84 -1.69 -9.64
CA GLU A 145 -15.08 -1.09 -9.13
C GLU A 145 -16.09 -0.84 -10.25
N SER A 146 -15.63 -0.26 -11.36
CA SER A 146 -16.47 -0.01 -12.54
C SER A 146 -17.07 -1.31 -13.10
N ASN A 147 -16.25 -2.34 -13.27
CA ASN A 147 -16.72 -3.62 -13.83
C ASN A 147 -17.73 -4.33 -12.91
N ALA A 148 -17.55 -4.24 -11.60
CA ALA A 148 -18.52 -4.78 -10.64
C ALA A 148 -19.89 -4.10 -10.77
N LEU A 149 -19.91 -2.77 -10.88
CA LEU A 149 -21.13 -1.99 -11.09
C LEU A 149 -21.73 -2.22 -12.48
N TYR A 150 -20.92 -2.28 -13.53
CA TYR A 150 -21.37 -2.60 -14.89
C TYR A 150 -22.07 -3.95 -14.94
N THR A 151 -21.46 -4.98 -14.35
CA THR A 151 -22.05 -6.32 -14.26
C THR A 151 -23.38 -6.31 -13.48
N LYS A 152 -23.47 -5.51 -12.41
CA LYS A 152 -24.70 -5.33 -11.64
C LYS A 152 -25.79 -4.64 -12.48
N GLY A 153 -25.43 -3.60 -13.23
CA GLY A 153 -26.34 -2.92 -14.14
C GLY A 153 -26.91 -3.85 -15.23
N GLN A 154 -26.03 -4.65 -15.84
CA GLN A 154 -26.43 -5.67 -16.81
C GLN A 154 -27.43 -6.69 -16.23
N LYS A 155 -27.16 -7.16 -15.00
CA LYS A 155 -28.08 -8.10 -14.32
C LYS A 155 -29.45 -7.49 -14.08
N ILE A 156 -29.53 -6.20 -13.73
CA ILE A 156 -30.77 -5.49 -13.54
C ILE A 156 -31.57 -5.44 -14.88
N LEU A 157 -30.92 -5.07 -15.99
CA LEU A 157 -31.52 -5.01 -17.32
C LEU A 157 -32.00 -6.38 -17.82
N ASN A 158 -31.30 -7.45 -17.45
CA ASN A 158 -31.70 -8.82 -17.83
C ASN A 158 -32.82 -9.38 -16.96
N THR A 159 -33.42 -8.60 -16.05
CA THR A 159 -34.59 -9.02 -15.27
C THR A 159 -35.80 -9.04 -16.21
N ARG A 160 -36.39 -10.21 -16.41
CA ARG A 160 -37.61 -10.35 -17.23
C ARG A 160 -38.83 -9.77 -16.50
N VAL A 161 -39.62 -9.00 -17.23
CA VAL A 161 -40.93 -8.51 -16.79
C VAL A 161 -41.96 -8.91 -17.84
N ASP A 162 -43.02 -9.58 -17.40
CA ASP A 162 -44.05 -10.09 -18.27
C ASP A 162 -44.96 -8.94 -18.77
N GLY A 163 -44.50 -8.24 -19.82
CA GLY A 163 -45.32 -7.32 -20.62
C GLY A 163 -45.76 -6.02 -19.94
N ASN A 164 -45.31 -5.71 -18.74
CA ASN A 164 -45.67 -4.48 -18.04
C ASN A 164 -44.61 -3.37 -18.32
N ARG A 165 -45.01 -2.37 -19.10
CA ARG A 165 -44.17 -1.25 -19.54
C ARG A 165 -43.66 -0.42 -18.35
N ASP A 166 -44.52 -0.14 -17.36
CA ASP A 166 -44.12 0.67 -16.19
C ASP A 166 -43.02 -0.04 -15.35
N GLN A 167 -43.14 -1.37 -15.25
CA GLN A 167 -42.09 -2.16 -14.56
C GLN A 167 -40.79 -2.15 -15.38
N TRP A 168 -40.83 -2.16 -16.69
CA TRP A 168 -39.66 -2.08 -17.53
C TRP A 168 -38.97 -0.73 -17.42
N ASP A 169 -39.73 0.37 -17.42
CA ASP A 169 -39.19 1.71 -17.26
C ASP A 169 -38.52 1.89 -15.88
N ALA A 170 -39.12 1.33 -14.83
CA ALA A 170 -38.50 1.31 -13.48
C ALA A 170 -37.18 0.49 -13.44
N ILE A 171 -37.13 -0.65 -14.15
CA ILE A 171 -35.91 -1.46 -14.26
C ILE A 171 -34.82 -0.69 -15.02
N LYS A 172 -35.16 -0.06 -16.16
CA LYS A 172 -34.22 0.79 -16.92
C LYS A 172 -33.66 1.93 -16.06
N ALA A 173 -34.53 2.64 -15.33
CA ALA A 173 -34.12 3.74 -14.45
C ALA A 173 -33.15 3.25 -13.37
N LYS A 174 -33.45 2.11 -12.73
CA LYS A 174 -32.56 1.50 -11.71
C LYS A 174 -31.24 1.04 -12.30
N ALA A 175 -31.27 0.42 -13.50
CA ALA A 175 -30.04 0.00 -14.17
C ALA A 175 -29.19 1.21 -14.57
N LYS A 176 -29.83 2.27 -15.11
CA LYS A 176 -29.16 3.51 -15.49
C LYS A 176 -28.35 4.12 -14.31
N THR A 177 -28.96 4.22 -13.14
CA THR A 177 -28.26 4.74 -11.94
C THR A 177 -26.97 3.96 -11.65
N VAL A 178 -27.02 2.63 -11.69
CA VAL A 178 -25.84 1.78 -11.43
C VAL A 178 -24.82 1.88 -12.56
N LEU A 179 -25.27 2.01 -13.81
CA LEU A 179 -24.38 2.17 -14.97
C LEU A 179 -23.73 3.55 -15.00
N ASP A 180 -24.41 4.61 -14.57
CA ASP A 180 -23.82 5.95 -14.41
C ASP A 180 -22.71 5.94 -13.35
N GLU A 181 -22.87 5.22 -12.22
CA GLU A 181 -21.82 5.01 -11.24
C GLU A 181 -20.64 4.22 -11.83
N ALA A 182 -20.92 3.17 -12.61
CA ALA A 182 -19.88 2.41 -13.31
C ALA A 182 -19.08 3.30 -14.26
N ALA A 183 -19.75 4.16 -15.04
CA ALA A 183 -19.12 5.10 -15.95
C ALA A 183 -18.23 6.11 -15.19
N ALA A 184 -18.66 6.59 -14.03
CA ALA A 184 -17.85 7.48 -13.20
C ALA A 184 -16.53 6.83 -12.76
N PHE A 185 -16.54 5.56 -12.35
CA PHE A 185 -15.31 4.83 -12.02
C PHE A 185 -14.45 4.55 -13.27
N ALA A 186 -15.05 4.20 -14.41
CA ALA A 186 -14.30 4.02 -15.67
C ALA A 186 -13.58 5.32 -16.08
N ASN A 187 -14.25 6.46 -16.00
CA ASN A 187 -13.64 7.76 -16.28
C ASN A 187 -12.50 8.08 -15.32
N LYS A 188 -12.66 7.84 -14.01
CA LYS A 188 -11.54 7.95 -13.04
C LYS A 188 -10.36 7.07 -13.44
N ALA A 189 -10.59 5.84 -13.90
CA ALA A 189 -9.51 4.99 -14.37
C ALA A 189 -8.75 5.61 -15.55
N LEU A 190 -9.46 6.23 -16.49
CA LEU A 190 -8.87 6.91 -17.66
C LEU A 190 -8.10 8.19 -17.29
N GLU A 191 -8.45 8.89 -16.21
CA GLU A 191 -7.67 10.02 -15.70
C GLU A 191 -6.23 9.61 -15.31
N TYR A 192 -6.05 8.39 -14.82
CA TYR A 192 -4.74 7.87 -14.39
C TYR A 192 -4.06 7.00 -15.45
N ASP A 193 -4.82 6.40 -16.37
CA ASP A 193 -4.34 5.58 -17.48
C ASP A 193 -5.28 5.74 -18.69
N ALA A 194 -5.06 6.79 -19.48
CA ALA A 194 -5.90 7.12 -20.64
C ALA A 194 -5.96 5.99 -21.70
N ALA A 195 -4.96 5.11 -21.73
CA ALA A 195 -4.90 3.98 -22.65
C ALA A 195 -5.54 2.69 -22.09
N ASN A 196 -6.23 2.76 -20.96
CA ASN A 196 -6.84 1.60 -20.31
C ASN A 196 -8.00 1.03 -21.13
N LYS A 197 -7.73 -0.05 -21.84
CA LYS A 197 -8.71 -0.70 -22.75
C LYS A 197 -9.95 -1.22 -22.03
N ASN A 198 -9.80 -1.67 -20.78
CA ASN A 198 -10.93 -2.20 -20.01
C ASN A 198 -11.89 -1.08 -19.61
N ALA A 199 -11.37 0.06 -19.18
CA ALA A 199 -12.21 1.22 -18.87
C ALA A 199 -12.96 1.73 -20.13
N GLN A 200 -12.25 1.82 -21.26
CA GLN A 200 -12.85 2.19 -22.55
C GLN A 200 -13.95 1.22 -22.98
N ALA A 201 -13.72 -0.10 -22.85
CA ALA A 201 -14.70 -1.13 -23.19
C ALA A 201 -15.96 -1.07 -22.31
N ILE A 202 -15.80 -0.80 -21.00
CA ILE A 202 -16.94 -0.63 -20.10
C ILE A 202 -17.79 0.58 -20.51
N LEU A 203 -17.17 1.74 -20.80
CA LEU A 203 -17.89 2.93 -21.25
C LEU A 203 -18.65 2.67 -22.56
N SER A 204 -18.01 2.06 -23.57
CA SER A 204 -18.65 1.68 -24.82
C SER A 204 -19.81 0.71 -24.62
N GLY A 205 -19.67 -0.25 -23.69
CA GLY A 205 -20.76 -1.16 -23.32
C GLY A 205 -21.93 -0.44 -22.67
N ILE A 206 -21.66 0.52 -21.78
CA ILE A 206 -22.70 1.34 -21.14
C ILE A 206 -23.47 2.16 -22.17
N ASP A 207 -22.77 2.83 -23.09
CA ASP A 207 -23.39 3.63 -24.15
C ASP A 207 -24.31 2.78 -25.02
N THR A 208 -23.90 1.56 -25.37
CA THR A 208 -24.72 0.61 -26.13
C THR A 208 -26.00 0.21 -25.38
N PHE A 209 -25.90 -0.03 -24.07
CA PHE A 209 -27.05 -0.38 -23.24
C PHE A 209 -28.06 0.77 -23.05
N LEU A 210 -27.54 2.00 -22.92
CA LEU A 210 -28.40 3.16 -22.72
C LEU A 210 -29.09 3.61 -24.00
N ALA A 211 -28.56 3.23 -25.19
CA ALA A 211 -29.15 3.51 -26.51
C ALA A 211 -30.24 2.50 -26.95
N SER A 212 -30.30 1.34 -26.30
CA SER A 212 -31.29 0.27 -26.57
C SER A 212 -32.54 0.39 -25.68
#